data_2e0e40fe9bed5d4f5ea50ff9eccbbf8c
#
_entry.id   2e0e40fe9bed5d4f5ea50ff9eccbbf8c
#
_cell.length_a   1.000
_cell.length_b   1.000
_cell.length_c   1.000
_cell.angle_alpha   90.00
_cell.angle_beta   90.00
_cell.angle_gamma   90.00
#
_symmetry.space_group_name_H-M   'P 1'
#
loop_
_entity.id
_entity.type
_entity.pdbx_description
1 polymer ?
#
loop_
_entity_poly.entity_id
_entity_poly.type
_entity_poly.pdbx_seq_one_letter_code
_entity_poly.pdbx_strand_id
1 'polypeptide(L)'
;LYWNGAVSIATAPGACSFKAGQHYDHGGLSLQECLTPVLEVRSTQAPVTISAISATLSDLRWVGLTCKVQAQTSAEGVLAVLRTHPADPDSEITKRKPLKECKCTLLVDDQYEGTTAVLVLLDDKGNVLAKKPTLVGDE
;
A
#
# COMPACT_ATOMS: atom_id res chain seq x y z
N LEU A 1 -2.21 -7.61 -36.08
CA LEU A 1 -2.65 -8.97 -35.76
C LEU A 1 -2.18 -9.88 -36.86
N TYR A 2 -1.22 -10.72 -36.53
CA TYR A 2 -0.53 -11.59 -37.48
C TYR A 2 -1.19 -12.98 -37.47
N TRP A 3 -2.45 -13.05 -37.86
CA TRP A 3 -3.11 -14.35 -38.08
C TRP A 3 -2.79 -14.82 -39.48
N ASN A 4 -2.28 -16.01 -39.59
CA ASN A 4 -2.13 -16.68 -40.87
C ASN A 4 -3.52 -17.19 -41.29
N GLY A 5 -4.12 -16.60 -42.32
CA GLY A 5 -5.43 -16.98 -42.83
C GLY A 5 -5.54 -18.42 -43.34
N ALA A 6 -4.42 -19.13 -43.42
CA ALA A 6 -4.40 -20.55 -43.80
C ALA A 6 -4.53 -21.53 -42.61
N VAL A 7 -4.56 -21.00 -41.38
CA VAL A 7 -4.68 -21.82 -40.17
C VAL A 7 -6.15 -21.81 -39.68
N SER A 8 -6.77 -22.98 -39.66
CA SER A 8 -8.08 -23.19 -39.06
C SER A 8 -7.92 -23.76 -37.66
N ILE A 9 -8.58 -23.15 -36.69
CA ILE A 9 -8.55 -23.57 -35.28
C ILE A 9 -9.96 -24.10 -34.95
N ALA A 10 -10.04 -25.33 -34.45
CA ALA A 10 -11.27 -25.88 -33.93
C ALA A 10 -11.42 -25.49 -32.46
N THR A 11 -12.55 -24.91 -32.10
CA THR A 11 -12.92 -24.60 -30.73
C THR A 11 -14.18 -25.30 -30.32
N ALA A 12 -14.29 -25.74 -29.06
CA ALA A 12 -15.53 -26.31 -28.56
C ALA A 12 -16.61 -25.22 -28.46
N PRO A 13 -17.87 -25.49 -28.79
CA PRO A 13 -18.94 -24.50 -28.75
C PRO A 13 -19.32 -24.14 -27.31
N GLY A 14 -19.45 -22.85 -27.02
CA GLY A 14 -19.87 -22.36 -25.71
C GLY A 14 -18.86 -22.64 -24.61
N ALA A 15 -19.33 -22.89 -23.40
CA ALA A 15 -18.50 -23.21 -22.22
C ALA A 15 -18.23 -24.71 -22.10
N CYS A 16 -17.90 -25.39 -23.21
CA CYS A 16 -17.69 -26.83 -23.28
C CYS A 16 -16.24 -27.17 -23.59
N SER A 17 -15.77 -28.32 -23.15
CA SER A 17 -14.50 -28.91 -23.60
C SER A 17 -14.74 -30.05 -24.60
N PHE A 18 -13.77 -30.36 -25.46
CA PHE A 18 -13.83 -31.48 -26.37
C PHE A 18 -13.80 -32.86 -25.69
N LYS A 19 -13.42 -32.88 -24.37
CA LYS A 19 -13.25 -34.10 -23.61
C LYS A 19 -14.23 -34.13 -22.44
N ALA A 20 -15.07 -35.15 -22.39
CA ALA A 20 -16.01 -35.33 -21.30
C ALA A 20 -15.29 -35.63 -19.97
N GLY A 21 -15.79 -35.07 -18.87
CA GLY A 21 -15.34 -35.37 -17.52
C GLY A 21 -14.08 -34.61 -17.04
N GLN A 22 -13.56 -33.66 -17.80
CA GLN A 22 -12.50 -32.74 -17.32
C GLN A 22 -13.08 -31.40 -16.90
N HIS A 23 -12.80 -30.98 -15.69
CA HIS A 23 -13.19 -29.67 -15.15
C HIS A 23 -12.22 -28.56 -15.52
N TYR A 24 -11.03 -28.93 -15.99
CA TYR A 24 -9.96 -27.99 -16.36
C TYR A 24 -9.19 -28.59 -17.54
N ASP A 25 -9.16 -27.91 -18.67
CA ASP A 25 -8.35 -28.28 -19.83
C ASP A 25 -7.80 -27.01 -20.49
N HIS A 26 -6.57 -27.07 -21.03
CA HIS A 26 -5.95 -25.96 -21.74
C HIS A 26 -6.41 -25.95 -23.20
N GLY A 27 -6.60 -24.74 -23.76
CA GLY A 27 -6.88 -24.57 -25.18
C GLY A 27 -8.38 -24.47 -25.55
N GLY A 28 -9.21 -23.99 -24.63
CA GLY A 28 -10.62 -23.68 -24.88
C GLY A 28 -10.93 -22.19 -24.93
N LEU A 29 -12.20 -21.84 -25.20
CA LEU A 29 -12.72 -20.46 -25.10
C LEU A 29 -13.11 -20.15 -23.64
N SER A 30 -12.21 -20.32 -22.69
CA SER A 30 -12.44 -19.89 -21.32
C SER A 30 -12.22 -18.38 -21.19
N LEU A 31 -12.90 -17.74 -20.24
CA LEU A 31 -12.68 -16.32 -19.96
C LEU A 31 -11.22 -16.02 -19.63
N GLN A 32 -10.53 -16.94 -18.97
CA GLN A 32 -9.10 -16.80 -18.61
C GLN A 32 -8.18 -16.85 -19.84
N GLU A 33 -8.57 -17.59 -20.91
CA GLU A 33 -7.75 -17.73 -22.12
C GLU A 33 -8.11 -16.71 -23.20
N CYS A 34 -9.35 -16.22 -23.21
CA CYS A 34 -9.83 -15.28 -24.22
C CYS A 34 -9.79 -13.80 -23.78
N LEU A 35 -9.71 -13.52 -22.47
CA LEU A 35 -9.60 -12.16 -21.96
C LEU A 35 -8.13 -11.81 -21.71
N THR A 36 -7.59 -10.99 -22.59
CA THR A 36 -6.28 -10.35 -22.36
C THR A 36 -6.51 -8.96 -21.76
N PRO A 37 -6.11 -8.71 -20.51
CA PRO A 37 -6.18 -7.37 -19.96
C PRO A 37 -5.24 -6.44 -20.71
N VAL A 38 -5.76 -5.34 -21.22
CA VAL A 38 -4.96 -4.27 -21.82
C VAL A 38 -4.95 -3.09 -20.87
N LEU A 39 -3.79 -2.81 -20.29
CA LEU A 39 -3.58 -1.61 -19.49
C LEU A 39 -2.97 -0.52 -20.39
N GLU A 40 -3.71 0.54 -20.63
CA GLU A 40 -3.19 1.73 -21.31
C GLU A 40 -2.78 2.77 -20.27
N VAL A 41 -1.49 3.03 -20.16
CA VAL A 41 -0.95 4.10 -19.31
C VAL A 41 -0.63 5.29 -20.20
N ARG A 42 -1.37 6.38 -20.01
CA ARG A 42 -1.11 7.65 -20.71
C ARG A 42 -0.53 8.66 -19.73
N SER A 43 0.61 9.21 -20.06
CA SER A 43 1.11 10.41 -19.39
C SER A 43 0.24 11.59 -19.84
N THR A 44 -0.54 12.16 -18.93
CA THR A 44 -1.20 13.43 -19.18
C THR A 44 -0.18 14.53 -18.92
N GLN A 45 0.16 15.30 -19.94
CA GLN A 45 1.05 16.48 -19.82
C GLN A 45 0.36 17.68 -19.15
N ALA A 46 -0.85 17.54 -18.66
CA ALA A 46 -1.39 18.54 -17.77
C ALA A 46 -0.49 18.58 -16.52
N PRO A 47 0.03 19.75 -16.14
CA PRO A 47 0.70 19.87 -14.87
C PRO A 47 -0.36 19.59 -13.81
N VAL A 48 -0.42 18.34 -13.38
CA VAL A 48 -1.05 18.02 -12.12
C VAL A 48 -0.17 18.73 -11.11
N THR A 49 -0.62 19.91 -10.68
CA THR A 49 -0.09 20.52 -9.47
C THR A 49 -0.58 19.64 -8.33
N ILE A 50 -0.01 18.45 -8.26
CA ILE A 50 0.01 17.70 -7.03
C ILE A 50 0.91 18.57 -6.17
N SER A 51 0.32 19.37 -5.33
CA SER A 51 0.98 19.81 -4.11
C SER A 51 1.26 18.50 -3.38
N ALA A 52 2.36 17.86 -3.77
CA ALA A 52 2.80 16.63 -3.14
C ALA A 52 3.16 17.05 -1.72
N ILE A 53 2.21 16.86 -0.83
CA ILE A 53 2.46 16.94 0.59
C ILE A 53 3.55 15.91 0.83
N SER A 54 4.78 16.38 0.93
CA SER A 54 5.91 15.50 1.23
C SER A 54 6.19 15.58 2.71
N ALA A 55 6.27 14.44 3.34
CA ALA A 55 6.78 14.32 4.69
C ALA A 55 7.96 13.36 4.67
N THR A 56 9.08 13.78 5.24
CA THR A 56 10.29 12.97 5.36
C THR A 56 10.61 12.79 6.83
N LEU A 57 10.71 11.56 7.28
CA LEU A 57 11.15 11.23 8.63
C LEU A 57 12.65 11.54 8.77
N SER A 58 12.96 12.48 9.66
CA SER A 58 14.35 12.88 9.94
C SER A 58 14.96 12.04 11.05
N ASP A 59 14.21 11.78 12.12
CA ASP A 59 14.68 11.00 13.27
C ASP A 59 13.52 10.26 13.95
N LEU A 60 13.84 9.10 14.50
CA LEU A 60 12.94 8.31 15.32
C LEU A 60 13.79 7.72 16.45
N ARG A 61 13.47 8.05 17.69
CA ARG A 61 14.19 7.60 18.88
C ARG A 61 13.23 7.15 19.96
N TRP A 62 13.55 6.06 20.61
CA TRP A 62 12.85 5.58 21.77
C TRP A 62 13.50 6.05 23.06
N VAL A 63 12.68 6.24 24.09
CA VAL A 63 13.08 6.41 25.50
C VAL A 63 12.09 5.59 26.31
N GLY A 64 12.43 4.36 26.62
CA GLY A 64 11.48 3.36 27.10
C GLY A 64 10.31 3.21 26.11
N LEU A 65 9.09 3.28 26.58
CA LEU A 65 7.88 3.16 25.74
C LEU A 65 7.44 4.47 25.07
N THR A 66 8.29 5.47 25.09
CA THR A 66 8.04 6.77 24.49
C THR A 66 8.81 6.92 23.19
N CYS A 67 8.09 6.98 22.07
CA CYS A 67 8.67 7.23 20.75
C CYS A 67 8.72 8.73 20.45
N LYS A 68 9.91 9.28 20.30
CA LYS A 68 10.15 10.66 19.86
C LYS A 68 10.34 10.65 18.35
N VAL A 69 9.50 11.39 17.65
CA VAL A 69 9.49 11.48 16.19
C VAL A 69 9.86 12.88 15.77
N GLN A 70 10.77 12.98 14.81
CA GLN A 70 11.08 14.23 14.12
C GLN A 70 10.92 14.00 12.61
N ALA A 71 10.18 14.88 11.95
CA ALA A 71 9.95 14.79 10.51
C ALA A 71 9.96 16.18 9.89
N GLN A 72 10.44 16.29 8.67
CA GLN A 72 10.29 17.48 7.86
C GLN A 72 9.05 17.33 7.00
N THR A 73 8.17 18.32 7.02
CA THR A 73 6.95 18.34 6.20
C THR A 73 6.72 19.71 5.62
N SER A 74 6.21 19.74 4.39
CA SER A 74 5.77 20.96 3.71
C SER A 74 4.31 21.29 4.00
N ALA A 75 3.59 20.43 4.74
CA ALA A 75 2.17 20.59 5.04
C ALA A 75 1.92 20.78 6.52
N GLU A 76 0.88 21.52 6.82
CA GLU A 76 0.28 21.60 8.14
C GLU A 76 -0.68 20.41 8.36
N GLY A 77 -0.90 20.04 9.62
CA GLY A 77 -1.87 19.00 9.97
C GLY A 77 -1.41 17.55 9.79
N VAL A 78 -0.11 17.32 9.57
CA VAL A 78 0.43 15.96 9.51
C VAL A 78 0.31 15.27 10.86
N LEU A 79 -0.25 14.06 10.85
CA LEU A 79 -0.47 13.21 12.02
C LEU A 79 0.55 12.07 12.03
N ALA A 80 1.07 11.74 13.20
CA ALA A 80 1.91 10.57 13.42
C ALA A 80 1.16 9.51 14.24
N VAL A 81 1.35 8.25 13.88
CA VAL A 81 0.75 7.10 14.55
C VAL A 81 1.67 5.87 14.40
N LEU A 82 1.67 4.99 15.38
CA LEU A 82 2.31 3.68 15.28
C LEU A 82 1.27 2.61 15.01
N ARG A 83 1.58 1.70 14.08
CA ARG A 83 0.74 0.57 13.65
C ARG A 83 1.54 -0.71 13.65
N THR A 84 0.90 -1.84 13.91
CA THR A 84 1.51 -3.16 13.69
C THR A 84 1.51 -3.52 12.20
N HIS A 85 0.50 -3.07 11.44
CA HIS A 85 0.38 -3.25 10.00
C HIS A 85 0.20 -1.87 9.32
N PRO A 86 1.16 -1.42 8.49
CA PRO A 86 1.18 -0.03 8.01
C PRO A 86 -0.02 0.36 7.14
N ALA A 87 -0.65 -0.60 6.46
CA ALA A 87 -1.79 -0.36 5.59
C ALA A 87 -3.14 -0.46 6.30
N ASP A 88 -3.16 -1.00 7.54
CA ASP A 88 -4.39 -1.26 8.29
C ASP A 88 -4.60 -0.17 9.36
N PRO A 89 -5.62 0.68 9.22
CA PRO A 89 -5.96 1.69 10.21
C PRO A 89 -6.36 1.12 11.58
N ASP A 90 -6.92 -0.09 11.60
CA ASP A 90 -7.39 -0.74 12.83
C ASP A 90 -6.22 -1.35 13.65
N SER A 91 -5.02 -1.39 13.07
CA SER A 91 -3.81 -1.88 13.73
C SER A 91 -3.04 -0.80 14.52
N GLU A 92 -3.67 0.34 14.81
CA GLU A 92 -3.04 1.45 15.55
C GLU A 92 -2.80 1.08 17.02
N ILE A 93 -1.54 1.17 17.45
CA ILE A 93 -1.11 0.93 18.83
C ILE A 93 -0.91 2.23 19.62
N THR A 94 -1.08 3.38 18.97
CA THR A 94 -1.08 4.70 19.62
C THR A 94 -2.22 5.55 19.11
N LYS A 95 -2.55 6.60 19.85
CA LYS A 95 -3.42 7.65 19.34
C LYS A 95 -2.67 8.48 18.30
N ARG A 96 -3.38 8.90 17.24
CA ARG A 96 -2.85 9.84 16.25
C ARG A 96 -2.51 11.16 16.91
N LYS A 97 -1.31 11.68 16.70
CA LYS A 97 -0.86 12.97 17.24
C LYS A 97 -0.36 13.87 16.13
N PRO A 98 -0.74 15.17 16.15
CA PRO A 98 -0.21 16.14 15.20
C PRO A 98 1.28 16.41 15.45
N LEU A 99 2.01 16.57 14.36
CA LEU A 99 3.38 17.12 14.41
C LEU A 99 3.31 18.60 14.73
N LYS A 100 3.90 19.00 15.86
CA LYS A 100 4.09 20.40 16.23
C LYS A 100 5.56 20.76 16.02
N GLU A 101 5.83 21.79 15.25
CA GLU A 101 7.21 22.19 14.93
C GLU A 101 8.06 21.01 14.41
N CYS A 102 7.48 20.20 13.51
CA CYS A 102 8.11 19.02 12.95
C CYS A 102 8.45 17.90 13.96
N LYS A 103 7.86 17.92 15.15
CA LYS A 103 8.10 16.93 16.21
C LYS A 103 6.80 16.43 16.82
N CYS A 104 6.81 15.18 17.27
CA CYS A 104 5.78 14.66 18.16
C CYS A 104 6.34 13.57 19.07
N THR A 105 5.58 13.25 20.10
CA THR A 105 5.90 12.18 21.04
C THR A 105 4.71 11.24 21.15
N LEU A 106 4.93 9.98 20.85
CA LEU A 106 3.93 8.92 20.94
C LEU A 106 4.24 8.05 22.17
N LEU A 107 3.22 7.73 22.95
CA LEU A 107 3.31 6.80 24.07
C LEU A 107 2.65 5.49 23.68
N VAL A 108 3.32 4.39 23.91
CA VAL A 108 2.87 3.04 23.64
C VAL A 108 2.61 2.32 24.95
N ASP A 109 1.59 1.47 24.98
CA ASP A 109 1.31 0.64 26.15
C ASP A 109 2.37 -0.47 26.28
N ASP A 110 2.68 -0.86 27.52
CA ASP A 110 3.71 -1.86 27.89
C ASP A 110 3.50 -3.22 27.21
N GLN A 111 2.24 -3.60 26.96
CA GLN A 111 1.90 -4.83 26.24
C GLN A 111 2.51 -4.94 24.83
N TYR A 112 2.93 -3.84 24.24
CA TYR A 112 3.55 -3.78 22.90
C TYR A 112 5.07 -3.70 22.95
N GLU A 113 5.71 -3.70 24.14
CA GLU A 113 7.16 -3.67 24.25
C GLU A 113 7.80 -4.83 23.50
N GLY A 114 8.88 -4.56 22.75
CA GLY A 114 9.57 -5.57 21.96
C GLY A 114 8.80 -6.03 20.70
N THR A 115 7.64 -5.44 20.37
CA THR A 115 6.93 -5.78 19.13
C THR A 115 7.42 -4.93 17.96
N THR A 116 7.37 -5.52 16.76
CA THR A 116 7.65 -4.75 15.53
C THR A 116 6.45 -3.87 15.22
N ALA A 117 6.70 -2.59 15.05
CA ALA A 117 5.71 -1.60 14.65
C ALA A 117 6.20 -0.76 13.47
N VAL A 118 5.31 -0.03 12.85
CA VAL A 118 5.62 0.91 11.78
C VAL A 118 5.11 2.28 12.17
N LEU A 119 6.01 3.26 12.23
CA LEU A 119 5.61 4.66 12.32
C LEU A 119 5.04 5.09 10.96
N VAL A 120 3.85 5.65 10.99
CA VAL A 120 3.14 6.14 9.81
C VAL A 120 2.85 7.62 10.00
N LEU A 121 3.21 8.43 9.01
CA LEU A 121 2.80 9.83 8.90
C LEU A 121 1.62 9.92 7.94
N LEU A 122 0.56 10.58 8.38
CA LEU A 122 -0.69 10.71 7.64
C LEU A 122 -0.99 12.18 7.36
N ASP A 123 -1.65 12.47 6.25
CA ASP A 123 -2.26 13.77 6.01
C ASP A 123 -3.60 13.90 6.76
N ASP A 124 -4.26 15.04 6.62
CA ASP A 124 -5.58 15.34 7.19
C ASP A 124 -6.70 14.43 6.67
N LYS A 125 -6.49 13.80 5.50
CA LYS A 125 -7.43 12.86 4.86
C LYS A 125 -7.14 11.41 5.21
N GLY A 126 -6.05 11.14 5.95
CA GLY A 126 -5.63 9.79 6.34
C GLY A 126 -4.78 9.07 5.29
N ASN A 127 -4.30 9.76 4.26
CA ASN A 127 -3.36 9.18 3.31
C ASN A 127 -1.96 9.06 3.92
N VAL A 128 -1.26 7.99 3.60
CA VAL A 128 0.09 7.73 4.10
C VAL A 128 1.10 8.59 3.34
N LEU A 129 1.80 9.45 4.05
CA LEU A 129 2.86 10.32 3.52
C LEU A 129 4.25 9.69 3.64
N ALA A 130 4.53 9.06 4.77
CA ALA A 130 5.78 8.34 5.02
C ALA A 130 5.57 7.21 6.01
N LYS A 131 6.44 6.21 5.95
CA LYS A 131 6.44 5.07 6.88
C LYS A 131 7.87 4.65 7.22
N LYS A 132 8.09 4.22 8.47
CA LYS A 132 9.38 3.69 8.92
C LYS A 132 9.15 2.55 9.92
N PRO A 133 9.68 1.35 9.66
CA PRO A 133 9.62 0.27 10.64
C PRO A 133 10.49 0.58 11.86
N THR A 134 10.05 0.10 13.01
CA THR A 134 10.75 0.25 14.29
C THR A 134 10.40 -0.90 15.22
N LEU A 135 11.26 -1.17 16.17
CA LEU A 135 10.97 -2.06 17.30
C LEU A 135 10.56 -1.18 18.49
N VAL A 136 9.47 -1.53 19.14
CA VAL A 136 8.95 -0.75 20.29
C VAL A 136 9.92 -0.91 21.48
N GLY A 137 10.43 0.24 21.98
CA GLY A 137 11.35 0.26 23.12
C GLY A 137 12.82 0.01 22.78
N ASP A 138 13.19 -0.05 21.49
CA ASP A 138 14.58 -0.22 21.06
C ASP A 138 15.31 1.13 21.11
N GLU A 139 16.29 1.27 22.05
CA GLU A 139 17.09 2.49 22.25
C GLU A 139 18.34 2.55 21.34
#